data_67cec958e08df40a6adeb9a880659b94
#
_entry.id   67cec958e08df40a6adeb9a880659b94
#
_cell.length_a   1.000
_cell.length_b   1.000
_cell.length_c   1.000
_cell.angle_alpha   90.00
_cell.angle_beta   90.00
_cell.angle_gamma   90.00
#
_symmetry.space_group_name_H-M   'P 1'
#
loop_
_entity.id
_entity.type
_entity.pdbx_description
1 polymer ?
#
loop_
_entity_poly.entity_id
_entity_poly.type
_entity_poly.pdbx_seq_one_letter_code
_entity_poly.pdbx_strand_id
1 'polypeptide(L)'
;YWNETINKILFLIIIGLFVYLVMLVWKHFRRNITIKGHNYKVIVEYGDIFNMQNCKRVINFDECFSTEIGEAPHQIKPSSICGQFLQKNSNIDVPILLSNSGLKPQRKLSDYGSKKCYESGSLIPYGEYLLMAFGKLNKDGRAVMTRKEYIDSLNTLWREIDKHYTQSDVAIPVLGAGITRFKGEMLTQQQLIDIIVSSYQISPYKIKKPNSLHIICKKRDDFSLNKVGETL
;
A
#
# COMPACT_ATOMS: atom_id res chain seq x y z
N TYR A 1 38.02 39.12 28.59
CA TYR A 1 37.07 39.26 27.46
C TYR A 1 37.16 38.10 26.47
N TRP A 2 38.34 37.71 26.01
CA TRP A 2 38.50 36.60 25.04
C TRP A 2 38.01 35.26 25.56
N ASN A 3 38.29 34.88 26.79
CA ASN A 3 37.83 33.61 27.39
C ASN A 3 36.32 33.50 27.50
N GLU A 4 35.65 34.61 27.83
CA GLU A 4 34.20 34.62 27.97
C GLU A 4 33.48 34.47 26.62
N THR A 5 34.01 35.08 25.57
CA THR A 5 33.48 34.94 24.20
C THR A 5 33.70 33.52 23.66
N ILE A 6 34.87 32.95 23.89
CA ILE A 6 35.20 31.57 23.49
C ILE A 6 34.26 30.57 24.21
N ASN A 7 34.06 30.75 25.52
CA ASN A 7 33.15 29.89 26.29
C ASN A 7 31.70 29.96 25.80
N LYS A 8 31.20 31.13 25.41
CA LYS A 8 29.87 31.33 24.82
C LYS A 8 29.77 30.61 23.48
N ILE A 9 30.77 30.72 22.61
CA ILE A 9 30.81 30.02 21.32
C ILE A 9 30.84 28.51 21.52
N LEU A 10 31.69 28.02 22.44
CA LEU A 10 31.80 26.59 22.75
C LEU A 10 30.48 26.03 23.28
N PHE A 11 29.82 26.77 24.15
CA PHE A 11 28.48 26.42 24.68
C PHE A 11 27.42 26.30 23.57
N LEU A 12 27.39 27.24 22.61
CA LEU A 12 26.48 27.19 21.47
C LEU A 12 26.77 25.98 20.56
N ILE A 13 28.04 25.63 20.33
CA ILE A 13 28.41 24.45 19.56
C ILE A 13 27.95 23.17 20.25
N ILE A 14 28.13 23.06 21.57
CA ILE A 14 27.70 21.90 22.36
C ILE A 14 26.15 21.75 22.30
N ILE A 15 25.42 22.84 22.46
CA ILE A 15 23.94 22.80 22.33
C ILE A 15 23.56 22.37 20.90
N GLY A 16 24.17 22.95 19.87
CA GLY A 16 23.91 22.58 18.49
C GLY A 16 24.15 21.10 18.21
N LEU A 17 25.26 20.56 18.73
CA LEU A 17 25.58 19.12 18.62
C LEU A 17 24.56 18.25 19.36
N PHE A 18 24.18 18.66 20.57
CA PHE A 18 23.17 17.95 21.36
C PHE A 18 21.80 17.92 20.62
N VAL A 19 21.33 19.06 20.13
CA VAL A 19 20.06 19.13 19.36
C VAL A 19 20.16 18.25 18.11
N TYR A 20 21.28 18.29 17.39
CA TYR A 20 21.51 17.45 16.22
C TYR A 20 21.44 15.96 16.56
N LEU A 21 22.10 15.53 17.65
CA LEU A 21 22.04 14.12 18.13
C LEU A 21 20.61 13.71 18.49
N VAL A 22 19.87 14.56 19.21
CA VAL A 22 18.47 14.31 19.56
C VAL A 22 17.63 14.14 18.29
N MET A 23 17.82 15.00 17.28
CA MET A 23 17.11 14.88 16.01
C MET A 23 17.46 13.59 15.26
N LEU A 24 18.72 13.15 15.27
CA LEU A 24 19.15 11.88 14.66
C LEU A 24 18.46 10.69 15.35
N VAL A 25 18.46 10.68 16.68
CA VAL A 25 17.78 9.63 17.48
C VAL A 25 16.29 9.60 17.15
N TRP A 26 15.65 10.77 17.12
CA TRP A 26 14.22 10.86 16.80
C TRP A 26 13.89 10.37 15.38
N LYS A 27 14.71 10.72 14.37
CA LYS A 27 14.58 10.21 13.01
C LYS A 27 14.78 8.68 12.94
N HIS A 28 15.69 8.14 13.74
CA HIS A 28 15.96 6.70 13.76
C HIS A 28 14.80 5.88 14.35
N PHE A 29 14.13 6.41 15.38
CA PHE A 29 13.01 5.74 16.04
C PHE A 29 11.63 6.05 15.43
N ARG A 30 11.59 6.81 14.33
CA ARG A 30 10.34 7.16 13.66
C ARG A 30 9.63 5.91 13.14
N ARG A 31 8.39 5.69 13.57
CA ARG A 31 7.57 4.55 13.16
C ARG A 31 6.54 4.88 12.09
N ASN A 32 6.16 6.13 11.97
CA ASN A 32 5.20 6.62 10.98
C ASN A 32 5.52 8.03 10.52
N ILE A 33 4.93 8.42 9.40
CA ILE A 33 4.87 9.79 8.91
C ILE A 33 3.44 10.11 8.50
N THR A 34 3.00 11.33 8.79
CA THR A 34 1.66 11.80 8.44
C THR A 34 1.75 12.91 7.41
N ILE A 35 1.06 12.71 6.28
CA ILE A 35 0.87 13.69 5.21
C ILE A 35 -0.54 14.24 5.34
N LYS A 36 -0.67 15.54 5.55
CA LYS A 36 -1.96 16.22 5.74
C LYS A 36 -2.32 17.01 4.49
N GLY A 37 -3.49 16.75 3.93
CA GLY A 37 -4.13 17.61 2.93
C GLY A 37 -5.26 18.44 3.53
N HIS A 38 -5.98 19.18 2.67
CA HIS A 38 -7.06 20.07 3.11
C HIS A 38 -8.14 19.32 3.90
N ASN A 39 -8.66 18.20 3.38
CA ASN A 39 -9.71 17.40 4.02
C ASN A 39 -9.40 15.91 4.11
N TYR A 40 -8.13 15.52 4.08
CA TYR A 40 -7.69 14.13 4.19
C TYR A 40 -6.40 14.01 4.99
N LYS A 41 -6.09 12.80 5.38
CA LYS A 41 -4.85 12.43 6.07
C LYS A 41 -4.36 11.09 5.55
N VAL A 42 -3.08 11.02 5.20
CA VAL A 42 -2.36 9.79 4.84
C VAL A 42 -1.32 9.52 5.91
N ILE A 43 -1.29 8.31 6.42
CA ILE A 43 -0.29 7.85 7.39
C ILE A 43 0.49 6.72 6.72
N VAL A 44 1.80 6.90 6.55
CA VAL A 44 2.70 5.84 6.10
C VAL A 44 3.40 5.29 7.34
N GLU A 45 3.28 4.00 7.59
CA GLU A 45 3.78 3.40 8.84
C GLU A 45 4.31 1.99 8.66
N TYR A 46 5.29 1.63 9.50
CA TYR A 46 5.76 0.27 9.58
C TYR A 46 4.79 -0.60 10.35
N GLY A 47 4.37 -1.71 9.77
CA GLY A 47 3.43 -2.60 10.45
C GLY A 47 3.07 -3.86 9.66
N ASP A 48 2.08 -4.55 10.22
CA ASP A 48 1.39 -5.66 9.60
C ASP A 48 -0.09 -5.26 9.41
N ILE A 49 -0.58 -5.40 8.19
CA ILE A 49 -1.96 -5.04 7.85
C ILE A 49 -2.99 -5.84 8.66
N PHE A 50 -2.66 -7.05 9.07
CA PHE A 50 -3.54 -7.88 9.89
C PHE A 50 -3.66 -7.43 11.34
N ASN A 51 -2.71 -6.60 11.83
CA ASN A 51 -2.74 -6.02 13.17
C ASN A 51 -3.48 -4.67 13.23
N MET A 52 -3.90 -4.14 12.09
CA MET A 52 -4.71 -2.92 12.03
C MET A 52 -6.11 -3.20 12.56
N GLN A 53 -6.57 -2.37 13.50
CA GLN A 53 -7.89 -2.49 14.14
C GLN A 53 -8.79 -1.32 13.74
N ASN A 54 -10.09 -1.53 13.78
CA ASN A 54 -11.10 -0.50 13.50
C ASN A 54 -10.93 0.19 12.14
N CYS A 55 -10.46 -0.54 11.12
CA CYS A 55 -10.26 -0.04 9.78
C CYS A 55 -10.65 -1.08 8.72
N LYS A 56 -10.96 -0.62 7.51
CA LYS A 56 -11.07 -1.49 6.34
C LYS A 56 -9.67 -1.83 5.84
N ARG A 57 -9.40 -3.11 5.57
CA ARG A 57 -8.08 -3.61 5.15
C ARG A 57 -8.12 -4.11 3.73
N VAL A 58 -7.33 -3.50 2.84
CA VAL A 58 -7.25 -3.92 1.44
C VAL A 58 -6.32 -5.12 1.31
N ILE A 59 -6.84 -6.20 0.73
CA ILE A 59 -6.11 -7.42 0.42
C ILE A 59 -6.02 -7.56 -1.10
N ASN A 60 -4.83 -7.47 -1.65
CA ASN A 60 -4.62 -7.53 -3.09
C ASN A 60 -4.53 -8.98 -3.59
N PHE A 61 -5.45 -9.34 -4.46
CA PHE A 61 -5.48 -10.56 -5.27
C PHE A 61 -4.87 -10.29 -6.66
N ASP A 62 -4.81 -11.31 -7.50
CA ASP A 62 -4.64 -11.12 -8.94
C ASP A 62 -5.93 -10.64 -9.62
N GLU A 63 -5.87 -10.36 -10.92
CA GLU A 63 -7.03 -9.91 -11.72
C GLU A 63 -8.19 -10.92 -11.78
N CYS A 64 -7.93 -12.20 -11.49
CA CYS A 64 -8.92 -13.28 -11.54
C CYS A 64 -9.48 -13.64 -10.16
N PHE A 65 -9.01 -13.01 -9.08
CA PHE A 65 -9.30 -13.39 -7.70
C PHE A 65 -8.99 -14.87 -7.42
N SER A 66 -7.84 -15.34 -7.88
CA SER A 66 -7.39 -16.72 -7.62
C SER A 66 -7.26 -17.00 -6.13
N THR A 67 -7.52 -18.26 -5.73
CA THR A 67 -7.50 -18.69 -4.33
C THR A 67 -6.57 -19.86 -4.08
N GLU A 68 -5.93 -20.40 -5.11
CA GLU A 68 -5.05 -21.55 -5.00
C GLU A 68 -3.71 -21.15 -4.35
N ILE A 69 -3.46 -21.65 -3.14
CA ILE A 69 -2.23 -21.39 -2.38
C ILE A 69 -1.19 -22.47 -2.72
N GLY A 70 0.05 -22.04 -2.97
CA GLY A 70 1.17 -22.96 -3.23
C GLY A 70 2.45 -22.24 -3.65
N GLU A 71 3.44 -23.00 -4.07
CA GLU A 71 4.76 -22.49 -4.46
C GLU A 71 4.96 -22.39 -5.99
N ALA A 72 4.03 -22.90 -6.79
CA ALA A 72 4.10 -22.78 -8.25
C ALA A 72 3.93 -21.30 -8.68
N PRO A 73 4.49 -20.92 -9.86
CA PRO A 73 4.47 -19.52 -10.32
C PRO A 73 3.08 -18.90 -10.43
N HIS A 74 2.05 -19.68 -10.70
CA HIS A 74 0.65 -19.28 -10.84
C HIS A 74 -0.14 -19.35 -9.53
N GLN A 75 0.45 -19.90 -8.47
CA GLN A 75 -0.18 -20.05 -7.17
C GLN A 75 0.16 -18.86 -6.26
N ILE A 76 -0.71 -18.63 -5.30
CA ILE A 76 -0.55 -17.59 -4.30
C ILE A 76 0.41 -18.07 -3.23
N LYS A 77 1.54 -17.39 -3.07
CA LYS A 77 2.50 -17.74 -2.02
C LYS A 77 1.88 -17.66 -0.63
N PRO A 78 2.04 -18.69 0.20
CA PRO A 78 1.50 -18.70 1.58
C PRO A 78 1.92 -17.49 2.41
N SER A 79 3.17 -17.02 2.22
CA SER A 79 3.74 -15.87 2.94
C SER A 79 3.27 -14.49 2.44
N SER A 80 2.57 -14.43 1.30
CA SER A 80 2.00 -13.18 0.79
C SER A 80 0.81 -12.74 1.64
N ILE A 81 0.44 -11.45 1.55
CA ILE A 81 -0.75 -10.92 2.25
C ILE A 81 -2.01 -11.67 1.82
N CYS A 82 -2.18 -11.93 0.52
CA CYS A 82 -3.30 -12.70 0.00
C CYS A 82 -3.29 -14.14 0.54
N GLY A 83 -2.14 -14.82 0.52
CA GLY A 83 -2.01 -16.18 1.04
C GLY A 83 -2.33 -16.27 2.54
N GLN A 84 -1.79 -15.36 3.34
CA GLN A 84 -2.11 -15.28 4.77
C GLN A 84 -3.60 -14.98 5.03
N PHE A 85 -4.20 -14.11 4.22
CA PHE A 85 -5.64 -13.84 4.30
C PHE A 85 -6.47 -15.09 4.01
N LEU A 86 -6.17 -15.82 2.93
CA LEU A 86 -6.86 -17.04 2.56
C LEU A 86 -6.71 -18.15 3.62
N GLN A 87 -5.52 -18.30 4.21
CA GLN A 87 -5.29 -19.24 5.30
C GLN A 87 -6.11 -18.91 6.57
N LYS A 88 -6.24 -17.61 6.90
CA LYS A 88 -7.06 -17.15 8.04
C LYS A 88 -8.56 -17.23 7.79
N ASN A 89 -8.97 -17.24 6.53
CA ASN A 89 -10.37 -17.25 6.09
C ASN A 89 -10.62 -18.45 5.15
N SER A 90 -10.29 -19.65 5.60
CA SER A 90 -10.37 -20.89 4.78
C SER A 90 -11.77 -21.19 4.25
N ASN A 91 -12.82 -20.69 4.88
CA ASN A 91 -14.21 -20.88 4.49
C ASN A 91 -14.74 -19.83 3.50
N ILE A 92 -13.87 -18.92 3.01
CA ILE A 92 -14.29 -17.88 2.07
C ILE A 92 -14.60 -18.50 0.70
N ASP A 93 -15.79 -18.23 0.18
CA ASP A 93 -16.18 -18.56 -1.19
C ASP A 93 -16.09 -17.33 -2.08
N VAL A 94 -14.91 -17.11 -2.68
CA VAL A 94 -14.65 -15.94 -3.54
C VAL A 94 -15.54 -15.92 -4.79
N PRO A 95 -15.82 -17.03 -5.48
CA PRO A 95 -16.82 -17.10 -6.55
C PRO A 95 -18.21 -16.59 -6.15
N ILE A 96 -18.71 -17.00 -4.99
CA ILE A 96 -20.00 -16.49 -4.48
C ILE A 96 -19.93 -14.99 -4.18
N LEU A 97 -18.86 -14.52 -3.56
CA LEU A 97 -18.66 -13.08 -3.31
C LEU A 97 -18.63 -12.28 -4.61
N LEU A 98 -17.95 -12.77 -5.63
CA LEU A 98 -17.91 -12.16 -6.96
C LEU A 98 -19.32 -12.06 -7.58
N SER A 99 -20.10 -13.14 -7.52
CA SER A 99 -21.46 -13.16 -8.08
C SER A 99 -22.39 -12.17 -7.38
N ASN A 100 -22.22 -11.97 -6.08
CA ASN A 100 -23.06 -11.11 -5.24
C ASN A 100 -22.60 -9.63 -5.26
N SER A 101 -21.34 -9.37 -5.63
CA SER A 101 -20.77 -8.02 -5.60
C SER A 101 -21.28 -7.09 -6.70
N GLY A 102 -21.91 -7.63 -7.75
CA GLY A 102 -22.27 -6.89 -8.95
C GLY A 102 -21.08 -6.47 -9.82
N LEU A 103 -19.84 -6.86 -9.45
CA LEU A 103 -18.64 -6.57 -10.21
C LEU A 103 -18.66 -7.35 -11.53
N LYS A 104 -18.58 -6.61 -12.65
CA LYS A 104 -18.62 -7.22 -13.98
C LYS A 104 -17.23 -7.62 -14.44
N PRO A 105 -17.04 -8.85 -14.98
CA PRO A 105 -15.78 -9.24 -15.59
C PRO A 105 -15.50 -8.39 -16.83
N GLN A 106 -14.23 -8.23 -17.15
CA GLN A 106 -13.79 -7.60 -18.39
C GLN A 106 -14.21 -8.45 -19.60
N ARG A 107 -14.35 -7.81 -20.77
CA ARG A 107 -14.63 -8.52 -22.04
C ARG A 107 -13.45 -9.44 -22.44
N LYS A 108 -12.22 -8.98 -22.22
CA LYS A 108 -11.02 -9.75 -22.45
C LYS A 108 -10.81 -10.72 -21.29
N LEU A 109 -10.50 -11.97 -21.60
CA LEU A 109 -10.10 -12.97 -20.62
C LEU A 109 -8.62 -12.77 -20.23
N SER A 110 -8.25 -13.30 -19.08
CA SER A 110 -6.85 -13.33 -18.64
C SER A 110 -5.98 -14.11 -19.60
N ASP A 111 -4.75 -13.67 -19.80
CA ASP A 111 -3.77 -14.38 -20.62
C ASP A 111 -3.38 -15.75 -20.00
N TYR A 112 -3.65 -15.94 -18.69
CA TYR A 112 -3.46 -17.21 -17.99
C TYR A 112 -4.76 -18.00 -17.92
N GLY A 113 -4.78 -19.16 -18.58
CA GLY A 113 -5.89 -20.11 -18.50
C GLY A 113 -7.24 -19.59 -19.02
N SER A 114 -7.26 -18.49 -19.76
CA SER A 114 -8.49 -17.86 -20.31
C SER A 114 -9.58 -17.66 -19.25
N LYS A 115 -9.19 -17.34 -18.02
CA LYS A 115 -10.10 -17.11 -16.88
C LYS A 115 -10.77 -15.75 -17.01
N LYS A 116 -11.96 -15.61 -16.42
CA LYS A 116 -12.60 -14.29 -16.23
C LYS A 116 -11.68 -13.41 -15.38
N CYS A 117 -11.45 -12.19 -15.82
CA CYS A 117 -10.66 -11.22 -15.08
C CYS A 117 -11.44 -9.93 -14.85
N TYR A 118 -10.99 -9.14 -13.91
CA TYR A 118 -11.67 -7.93 -13.43
C TYR A 118 -10.72 -6.73 -13.55
N GLU A 119 -11.29 -5.55 -13.57
CA GLU A 119 -10.50 -4.30 -13.67
C GLU A 119 -9.61 -4.16 -12.44
N SER A 120 -8.30 -3.97 -12.66
CA SER A 120 -7.34 -3.73 -11.58
C SER A 120 -7.74 -2.48 -10.78
N GLY A 121 -7.76 -2.60 -9.46
CA GLY A 121 -8.24 -1.55 -8.55
C GLY A 121 -9.67 -1.76 -8.08
N SER A 122 -10.47 -2.64 -8.72
CA SER A 122 -11.82 -2.96 -8.28
C SER A 122 -11.81 -3.67 -6.94
N LEU A 123 -12.82 -3.41 -6.11
CA LEU A 123 -12.93 -3.94 -4.75
C LEU A 123 -14.19 -4.79 -4.56
N ILE A 124 -14.07 -5.83 -3.75
CA ILE A 124 -15.17 -6.62 -3.23
C ILE A 124 -15.15 -6.54 -1.71
N PRO A 125 -16.19 -6.00 -1.06
CA PRO A 125 -16.28 -5.98 0.40
C PRO A 125 -16.46 -7.39 0.99
N TYR A 126 -15.70 -7.69 2.05
CA TYR A 126 -15.85 -8.88 2.86
C TYR A 126 -15.57 -8.57 4.34
N GLY A 127 -16.60 -8.30 5.11
CA GLY A 127 -16.49 -7.85 6.49
C GLY A 127 -15.64 -6.59 6.61
N GLU A 128 -14.52 -6.66 7.33
CA GLU A 128 -13.56 -5.58 7.46
C GLU A 128 -12.49 -5.58 6.34
N TYR A 129 -12.61 -6.49 5.39
CA TYR A 129 -11.68 -6.56 4.27
C TYR A 129 -12.29 -6.00 2.99
N LEU A 130 -11.43 -5.45 2.16
CA LEU A 130 -11.71 -5.03 0.79
C LEU A 130 -10.80 -5.84 -0.12
N LEU A 131 -11.35 -6.84 -0.79
CA LEU A 131 -10.58 -7.72 -1.68
C LEU A 131 -10.40 -7.00 -3.02
N MET A 132 -9.16 -6.80 -3.43
CA MET A 132 -8.78 -5.99 -4.59
C MET A 132 -8.28 -6.86 -5.74
N ALA A 133 -8.88 -6.73 -6.92
CA ALA A 133 -8.26 -7.18 -8.15
C ALA A 133 -7.03 -6.30 -8.45
N PHE A 134 -5.84 -6.90 -8.67
CA PHE A 134 -4.64 -6.11 -8.85
C PHE A 134 -3.77 -6.56 -10.02
N GLY A 135 -2.85 -7.51 -9.81
CA GLY A 135 -1.87 -7.88 -10.82
C GLY A 135 -2.48 -8.66 -11.98
N LYS A 136 -2.16 -8.28 -13.22
CA LYS A 136 -2.53 -9.06 -14.40
C LYS A 136 -1.65 -10.31 -14.50
N LEU A 137 -2.24 -11.43 -14.87
CA LEU A 137 -1.51 -12.68 -15.04
C LEU A 137 -1.00 -12.82 -16.48
N ASN A 138 0.31 -13.03 -16.65
CA ASN A 138 0.88 -13.38 -17.94
C ASN A 138 0.62 -14.88 -18.26
N LYS A 139 1.06 -15.35 -19.42
CA LYS A 139 0.87 -16.74 -19.86
C LYS A 139 1.42 -17.80 -18.88
N ASP A 140 2.43 -17.43 -18.07
CA ASP A 140 3.03 -18.29 -17.06
C ASP A 140 2.31 -18.21 -15.70
N GLY A 141 1.23 -17.45 -15.58
CA GLY A 141 0.50 -17.22 -14.34
C GLY A 141 1.19 -16.26 -13.35
N ARG A 142 2.17 -15.49 -13.83
CA ARG A 142 2.89 -14.50 -12.99
C ARG A 142 2.21 -13.14 -13.06
N ALA A 143 2.07 -12.49 -11.92
CA ALA A 143 1.53 -11.14 -11.86
C ALA A 143 2.51 -10.13 -12.47
N VAL A 144 2.07 -9.43 -13.51
CA VAL A 144 2.84 -8.42 -14.23
C VAL A 144 2.02 -7.15 -14.44
N MET A 145 2.68 -5.99 -14.42
CA MET A 145 2.06 -4.70 -14.70
C MET A 145 3.06 -3.76 -15.37
N THR A 146 2.57 -2.82 -16.15
CA THR A 146 3.31 -1.64 -16.57
C THR A 146 3.10 -0.53 -15.53
N ARG A 147 3.97 0.49 -15.50
CA ARG A 147 3.78 1.67 -14.63
C ARG A 147 2.44 2.37 -14.91
N LYS A 148 2.03 2.46 -16.18
CA LYS A 148 0.73 3.02 -16.54
C LYS A 148 -0.43 2.23 -15.93
N GLU A 149 -0.43 0.91 -16.09
CA GLU A 149 -1.47 0.03 -15.52
C GLU A 149 -1.52 0.12 -13.98
N TYR A 150 -0.36 0.31 -13.35
CA TYR A 150 -0.28 0.52 -11.91
C TYR A 150 -0.98 1.82 -11.47
N ILE A 151 -0.70 2.93 -12.18
CA ILE A 151 -1.35 4.23 -11.90
C ILE A 151 -2.86 4.14 -12.17
N ASP A 152 -3.27 3.52 -13.29
CA ASP A 152 -4.68 3.33 -13.62
C ASP A 152 -5.40 2.49 -12.53
N SER A 153 -4.73 1.45 -12.01
CA SER A 153 -5.22 0.63 -10.90
C SER A 153 -5.38 1.43 -9.61
N LEU A 154 -4.45 2.33 -9.28
CA LEU A 154 -4.56 3.20 -8.12
C LEU A 154 -5.74 4.18 -8.27
N ASN A 155 -5.93 4.76 -9.44
CA ASN A 155 -7.06 5.65 -9.70
C ASN A 155 -8.41 4.94 -9.53
N THR A 156 -8.51 3.69 -10.02
CA THR A 156 -9.68 2.84 -9.78
C THR A 156 -9.84 2.53 -8.30
N LEU A 157 -8.76 2.18 -7.62
CA LEU A 157 -8.77 1.87 -6.18
C LEU A 157 -9.31 3.05 -5.34
N TRP A 158 -8.88 4.27 -5.62
CA TRP A 158 -9.36 5.44 -4.86
C TRP A 158 -10.87 5.65 -5.02
N ARG A 159 -11.39 5.47 -6.22
CA ARG A 159 -12.83 5.52 -6.49
C ARG A 159 -13.59 4.43 -5.76
N GLU A 160 -13.06 3.21 -5.74
CA GLU A 160 -13.69 2.08 -5.07
C GLU A 160 -13.61 2.20 -3.54
N ILE A 161 -12.49 2.68 -3.00
CA ILE A 161 -12.38 2.97 -1.55
C ILE A 161 -13.43 4.00 -1.14
N ASP A 162 -13.62 5.08 -1.90
CA ASP A 162 -14.61 6.12 -1.60
C ASP A 162 -16.05 5.56 -1.49
N LYS A 163 -16.36 4.50 -2.25
CA LYS A 163 -17.66 3.80 -2.16
C LYS A 163 -17.77 2.89 -0.93
N HIS A 164 -16.66 2.28 -0.50
CA HIS A 164 -16.70 1.14 0.43
C HIS A 164 -16.06 1.39 1.80
N TYR A 165 -15.42 2.55 2.05
CA TYR A 165 -14.74 2.80 3.33
C TYR A 165 -15.68 2.99 4.53
N THR A 166 -16.98 3.25 4.30
CA THR A 166 -18.03 3.31 5.33
C THR A 166 -17.67 4.18 6.54
N GLN A 167 -17.05 5.34 6.29
CA GLN A 167 -16.58 6.27 7.32
C GLN A 167 -15.62 5.63 8.34
N SER A 168 -14.80 4.69 7.87
CA SER A 168 -13.74 4.06 8.65
C SER A 168 -12.37 4.43 8.08
N ASP A 169 -11.33 4.27 8.88
CA ASP A 169 -9.95 4.28 8.36
C ASP A 169 -9.79 3.14 7.34
N VAL A 170 -8.88 3.33 6.41
CA VAL A 170 -8.55 2.28 5.43
C VAL A 170 -7.05 2.03 5.46
N ALA A 171 -6.67 0.76 5.61
CA ALA A 171 -5.29 0.32 5.51
C ALA A 171 -5.06 -0.39 4.17
N ILE A 172 -4.02 0.03 3.46
CA ILE A 172 -3.54 -0.63 2.25
C ILE A 172 -2.09 -1.09 2.45
N PRO A 173 -1.69 -2.22 1.88
CA PRO A 173 -0.26 -2.56 1.81
C PRO A 173 0.43 -1.69 0.77
N VAL A 174 1.77 -1.69 0.74
CA VAL A 174 2.50 -1.14 -0.40
C VAL A 174 2.26 -2.06 -1.61
N LEU A 175 1.29 -1.66 -2.42
CA LEU A 175 0.89 -2.40 -3.63
C LEU A 175 2.09 -2.51 -4.59
N GLY A 176 2.30 -3.70 -5.14
CA GLY A 176 3.42 -3.96 -6.06
C GLY A 176 4.76 -4.29 -5.40
N ALA A 177 4.93 -4.09 -4.09
CA ALA A 177 6.19 -4.39 -3.38
C ALA A 177 6.44 -5.89 -3.14
N GLY A 178 5.51 -6.76 -3.53
CA GLY A 178 5.58 -8.22 -3.40
C GLY A 178 6.13 -8.90 -4.64
N ILE A 179 5.36 -9.84 -5.17
CA ILE A 179 5.71 -10.67 -6.33
C ILE A 179 5.32 -10.06 -7.68
N THR A 180 4.60 -8.94 -7.69
CA THR A 180 4.22 -8.24 -8.92
C THR A 180 5.48 -7.73 -9.62
N ARG A 181 5.63 -8.07 -10.91
CA ARG A 181 6.76 -7.65 -11.73
C ARG A 181 6.36 -6.48 -12.61
N PHE A 182 7.12 -5.43 -12.58
CA PHE A 182 6.95 -4.31 -13.50
C PHE A 182 7.71 -4.60 -14.80
N LYS A 183 7.03 -4.43 -15.95
CA LYS A 183 7.65 -4.64 -17.27
C LYS A 183 8.70 -3.55 -17.52
N GLY A 184 9.96 -3.99 -17.65
CA GLY A 184 11.09 -3.10 -17.95
C GLY A 184 11.67 -2.32 -16.78
N GLU A 185 11.10 -2.43 -15.57
CA GLU A 185 11.55 -1.69 -14.39
C GLU A 185 11.52 -2.55 -13.12
N MET A 186 12.42 -2.25 -12.18
CA MET A 186 12.29 -2.72 -10.79
C MET A 186 12.00 -1.49 -9.92
N LEU A 187 10.76 -1.37 -9.44
CA LEU A 187 10.40 -0.28 -8.54
C LEU A 187 10.75 -0.64 -7.10
N THR A 188 11.46 0.26 -6.43
CA THR A 188 11.75 0.15 -4.99
C THR A 188 10.50 0.41 -4.17
N GLN A 189 10.49 -0.02 -2.89
CA GLN A 189 9.37 0.27 -1.99
C GLN A 189 9.16 1.79 -1.85
N GLN A 190 10.25 2.59 -1.86
CA GLN A 190 10.17 4.05 -1.81
C GLN A 190 9.41 4.60 -3.01
N GLN A 191 9.78 4.22 -4.23
CA GLN A 191 9.12 4.67 -5.46
C GLN A 191 7.64 4.28 -5.51
N LEU A 192 7.31 3.06 -5.05
CA LEU A 192 5.91 2.62 -4.98
C LEU A 192 5.09 3.47 -4.01
N ILE A 193 5.63 3.78 -2.82
CA ILE A 193 4.95 4.65 -1.85
C ILE A 193 4.78 6.06 -2.41
N ASP A 194 5.81 6.63 -3.05
CA ASP A 194 5.74 7.96 -3.65
C ASP A 194 4.65 8.02 -4.75
N ILE A 195 4.55 6.99 -5.59
CA ILE A 195 3.48 6.89 -6.60
C ILE A 195 2.10 6.76 -5.93
N ILE A 196 1.96 5.92 -4.89
CA ILE A 196 0.71 5.74 -4.14
C ILE A 196 0.26 7.08 -3.55
N VAL A 197 1.16 7.76 -2.84
CA VAL A 197 0.87 9.05 -2.19
C VAL A 197 0.51 10.11 -3.21
N SER A 198 1.31 10.28 -4.27
CA SER A 198 1.06 11.27 -5.32
C SER A 198 -0.27 11.02 -6.03
N SER A 199 -0.56 9.77 -6.41
CA SER A 199 -1.83 9.41 -7.04
C SER A 199 -3.02 9.70 -6.13
N TYR A 200 -2.88 9.44 -4.81
CA TYR A 200 -3.92 9.77 -3.85
C TYR A 200 -4.09 11.28 -3.69
N GLN A 201 -3.00 12.06 -3.66
CA GLN A 201 -3.05 13.52 -3.52
C GLN A 201 -3.78 14.21 -4.68
N ILE A 202 -3.61 13.72 -5.91
CA ILE A 202 -4.30 14.28 -7.10
C ILE A 202 -5.69 13.71 -7.33
N SER A 203 -6.03 12.56 -6.74
CA SER A 203 -7.36 11.94 -6.87
C SER A 203 -8.47 12.87 -6.34
N PRO A 204 -9.64 12.95 -6.98
CA PRO A 204 -10.81 13.61 -6.41
C PRO A 204 -11.46 12.81 -5.26
N TYR A 205 -11.19 11.50 -5.19
CA TYR A 205 -11.74 10.60 -4.19
C TYR A 205 -10.86 10.56 -2.96
N LYS A 206 -11.41 10.89 -1.79
CA LYS A 206 -10.67 11.01 -0.53
C LYS A 206 -11.43 10.40 0.64
N ILE A 207 -10.72 9.69 1.47
CA ILE A 207 -11.18 9.37 2.82
C ILE A 207 -11.19 10.69 3.60
N LYS A 208 -12.37 11.14 4.00
CA LYS A 208 -12.55 12.44 4.67
C LYS A 208 -12.21 12.33 6.15
N LYS A 209 -11.65 13.42 6.72
CA LYS A 209 -11.46 13.54 8.17
C LYS A 209 -12.78 13.30 8.91
N PRO A 210 -12.78 12.64 10.10
CA PRO A 210 -11.59 12.30 10.92
C PRO A 210 -10.79 11.10 10.41
N ASN A 211 -11.33 10.31 9.48
CA ASN A 211 -10.72 9.08 8.99
C ASN A 211 -9.45 9.31 8.14
N SER A 212 -8.65 8.27 7.99
CA SER A 212 -7.33 8.32 7.39
C SER A 212 -7.08 7.15 6.43
N LEU A 213 -6.23 7.39 5.43
CA LEU A 213 -5.61 6.33 4.65
C LEU A 213 -4.30 5.93 5.33
N HIS A 214 -4.15 4.65 5.65
CA HIS A 214 -2.93 4.06 6.18
C HIS A 214 -2.22 3.26 5.09
N ILE A 215 -0.94 3.54 4.85
CA ILE A 215 -0.07 2.79 3.94
C ILE A 215 0.88 1.97 4.82
N ILE A 216 0.65 0.66 4.86
CA ILE A 216 1.41 -0.24 5.72
C ILE A 216 2.62 -0.78 4.97
N CYS A 217 3.81 -0.43 5.44
CA CYS A 217 5.07 -0.80 4.82
C CYS A 217 5.92 -1.71 5.71
N LYS A 218 6.83 -2.46 5.09
CA LYS A 218 7.83 -3.28 5.79
C LYS A 218 9.15 -2.52 5.90
N LYS A 219 9.89 -2.76 6.98
CA LYS A 219 11.29 -2.29 7.07
C LYS A 219 12.11 -3.00 6.00
N ARG A 220 12.82 -2.23 5.19
CA ARG A 220 13.73 -2.70 4.13
C ARG A 220 14.91 -1.75 4.05
N ASP A 221 16.05 -2.22 3.58
CA ASP A 221 17.26 -1.41 3.43
C ASP A 221 17.11 -0.33 2.35
N ASP A 222 16.25 -0.57 1.36
CA ASP A 222 15.94 0.35 0.25
C ASP A 222 14.85 1.38 0.58
N PHE A 223 14.38 1.44 1.85
CA PHE A 223 13.25 2.28 2.25
C PHE A 223 13.49 3.03 3.56
N SER A 224 13.15 4.31 3.57
CA SER A 224 13.14 5.13 4.78
C SER A 224 11.90 6.03 4.84
N LEU A 225 11.18 5.96 5.96
CA LEU A 225 10.06 6.88 6.22
C LEU A 225 10.47 8.36 6.14
N ASN A 226 11.73 8.67 6.44
CA ASN A 226 12.22 10.05 6.40
C ASN A 226 12.30 10.63 4.98
N LYS A 227 12.34 9.78 3.95
CA LYS A 227 12.36 10.18 2.53
C LYS A 227 10.97 10.30 1.90
N VAL A 228 9.92 9.86 2.60
CA VAL A 228 8.55 9.96 2.10
C VAL A 228 8.15 11.43 2.05
N GLY A 229 7.79 11.91 0.88
CA GLY A 229 7.41 13.31 0.66
C GLY A 229 8.56 14.28 0.35
N GLU A 230 9.82 13.83 0.31
CA GLU A 230 10.93 14.69 -0.14
C GLU A 230 10.91 14.94 -1.66
N THR A 231 10.20 14.10 -2.40
CA THR A 231 10.03 14.16 -3.87
C THR A 231 8.65 14.64 -4.31
N LEU A 232 7.81 15.08 -3.37
CA LEU A 232 6.42 15.51 -3.60
C LEU A 232 6.28 17.03 -3.60
#